data_81cf8d4d2f62237f4a962ab069756d67
#
_entry.id   81cf8d4d2f62237f4a962ab069756d67
#
_cell.length_a   1.000
_cell.length_b   1.000
_cell.length_c   1.000
_cell.angle_alpha   90.00
_cell.angle_beta   90.00
_cell.angle_gamma   90.00
#
_symmetry.space_group_name_H-M   'P 1'
#
loop_
_entity.id
_entity.type
_entity.pdbx_description
1 polymer ?
#
loop_
_entity_poly.entity_id
_entity_poly.type
_entity_poly.pdbx_seq_one_letter_code
_entity_poly.pdbx_strand_id
1 'polypeptide(L)'
;MSTLFFKRFLKRPFQIASIVPSSKAMVERVASKMDFTQPRVIAEYGPGEGVHSREIARRMTPDSHLLMFELDAALARALERQFAGDRRVHVIQGDAASLPYELKRRGFASCDYILSGIPFSILKIEKKRALLRKTYDALKPDGKFIIYQVT
;
A
#
# COMPACT_ATOMS: atom_id res chain seq x y z
N MET A 1 -18.30 -1.56 -4.22
CA MET A 1 -17.33 -0.49 -4.56
C MET A 1 -17.82 0.80 -3.97
N SER A 2 -16.97 1.52 -3.29
CA SER A 2 -17.33 2.81 -2.74
C SER A 2 -17.41 3.87 -3.82
N THR A 3 -18.40 4.75 -3.69
CA THR A 3 -18.59 5.87 -4.60
C THR A 3 -17.40 6.82 -4.60
N LEU A 4 -16.76 7.02 -3.43
CA LEU A 4 -15.62 7.91 -3.30
C LEU A 4 -14.43 7.41 -4.13
N PHE A 5 -14.09 6.13 -4.01
CA PHE A 5 -12.99 5.55 -4.79
C PHE A 5 -13.26 5.68 -6.29
N PHE A 6 -14.45 5.32 -6.73
CA PHE A 6 -14.83 5.37 -8.15
C PHE A 6 -14.75 6.78 -8.70
N LYS A 7 -15.30 7.77 -7.97
CA LYS A 7 -15.24 9.17 -8.39
C LYS A 7 -13.82 9.67 -8.53
N ARG A 8 -12.98 9.37 -7.55
CA ARG A 8 -11.57 9.80 -7.58
C ARG A 8 -10.82 9.15 -8.72
N PHE A 9 -11.12 7.90 -8.95
CA PHE A 9 -10.47 7.15 -10.02
C PHE A 9 -10.83 7.72 -11.40
N LEU A 10 -12.09 8.03 -11.63
CA LEU A 10 -12.55 8.57 -12.91
C LEU A 10 -11.94 9.93 -13.27
N LYS A 11 -11.47 10.68 -12.28
CA LYS A 11 -10.77 11.95 -12.52
C LYS A 11 -9.36 11.76 -13.06
N ARG A 12 -8.88 10.53 -13.09
CA ARG A 12 -7.53 10.17 -13.56
C ARG A 12 -7.64 9.09 -14.63
N PRO A 13 -8.01 9.48 -15.87
CA PRO A 13 -8.35 8.48 -16.90
C PRO A 13 -7.24 7.48 -17.19
N PHE A 14 -5.97 7.84 -16.98
CA PHE A 14 -4.86 6.92 -17.18
C PHE A 14 -4.76 5.84 -16.11
N GLN A 15 -5.61 5.86 -15.08
CA GLN A 15 -5.67 4.84 -14.03
C GLN A 15 -6.86 3.89 -14.21
N ILE A 16 -7.54 3.95 -15.35
CA ILE A 16 -8.76 3.16 -15.59
C ILE A 16 -8.52 1.66 -15.44
N ALA A 17 -7.31 1.18 -15.72
CA ALA A 17 -6.99 -0.24 -15.58
C ALA A 17 -7.21 -0.79 -14.18
N SER A 18 -7.23 0.08 -13.16
CA SER A 18 -7.40 -0.31 -11.75
C SER A 18 -8.81 -0.05 -11.22
N ILE A 19 -9.78 0.14 -12.08
CA ILE A 19 -11.15 0.51 -11.69
C ILE A 19 -11.86 -0.56 -10.87
N VAL A 20 -11.60 -1.83 -11.16
CA VAL A 20 -12.32 -2.94 -10.52
C VAL A 20 -11.75 -3.15 -9.13
N PRO A 21 -12.61 -3.09 -8.08
CA PRO A 21 -12.14 -3.35 -6.73
C PRO A 21 -11.71 -4.80 -6.56
N SER A 22 -10.80 -5.02 -5.64
CA SER A 22 -10.30 -6.37 -5.37
C SER A 22 -11.40 -7.26 -4.81
N SER A 23 -11.54 -8.45 -5.36
CA SER A 23 -12.45 -9.46 -4.84
C SER A 23 -11.93 -10.00 -3.51
N LYS A 24 -12.82 -10.63 -2.74
CA LYS A 24 -12.43 -11.31 -1.50
C LYS A 24 -11.32 -12.34 -1.75
N ALA A 25 -11.44 -13.10 -2.84
CA ALA A 25 -10.43 -14.11 -3.21
C ALA A 25 -9.07 -13.45 -3.48
N MET A 26 -9.04 -12.31 -4.17
CA MET A 26 -7.82 -11.57 -4.43
C MET A 26 -7.19 -11.07 -3.14
N VAL A 27 -8.00 -10.50 -2.24
CA VAL A 27 -7.53 -10.00 -0.95
C VAL A 27 -6.88 -11.11 -0.14
N GLU A 28 -7.53 -12.26 -0.06
CA GLU A 28 -7.00 -13.42 0.66
C GLU A 28 -5.72 -13.94 0.02
N ARG A 29 -5.66 -13.98 -1.31
CA ARG A 29 -4.48 -14.43 -2.03
C ARG A 29 -3.28 -13.52 -1.76
N VAL A 30 -3.48 -12.21 -1.79
CA VAL A 30 -2.42 -11.25 -1.47
C VAL A 30 -1.92 -11.46 -0.06
N ALA A 31 -2.84 -11.52 0.91
CA ALA A 31 -2.46 -11.70 2.31
C ALA A 31 -1.75 -13.04 2.55
N SER A 32 -2.08 -14.07 1.79
CA SER A 32 -1.43 -15.38 1.91
C SER A 32 0.05 -15.39 1.51
N LYS A 33 0.50 -14.34 0.82
CA LYS A 33 1.92 -14.20 0.46
C LYS A 33 2.78 -13.68 1.60
N MET A 34 2.16 -13.28 2.69
CA MET A 34 2.84 -12.68 3.85
C MET A 34 2.77 -13.63 5.04
N ASP A 35 3.83 -13.64 5.82
CA ASP A 35 3.90 -14.39 7.07
C ASP A 35 3.66 -13.44 8.24
N PHE A 36 2.55 -13.62 8.93
CA PHE A 36 2.14 -12.79 10.06
C PHE A 36 2.42 -13.44 11.42
N THR A 37 3.24 -14.48 11.46
CA THR A 37 3.58 -15.15 12.72
C THR A 37 4.57 -14.35 13.57
N GLN A 38 5.17 -13.33 13.00
CA GLN A 38 6.15 -12.45 13.64
C GLN A 38 5.79 -10.99 13.38
N PRO A 39 6.33 -10.05 14.17
CA PRO A 39 6.18 -8.63 13.86
C PRO A 39 6.74 -8.30 12.48
N ARG A 40 6.00 -7.51 11.72
CA ARG A 40 6.37 -7.13 10.35
C ARG A 40 6.27 -5.62 10.17
N VAL A 41 7.12 -5.08 9.30
CA VAL A 41 6.98 -3.73 8.78
C VAL A 41 6.54 -3.86 7.32
N ILE A 42 5.36 -3.35 7.03
CA ILE A 42 4.72 -3.49 5.73
C ILE A 42 4.41 -2.11 5.18
N ALA A 43 4.71 -1.89 3.91
CA ALA A 43 4.31 -0.66 3.20
C ALA A 43 3.28 -1.01 2.13
N GLU A 44 2.30 -0.13 1.95
CA GLU A 44 1.29 -0.28 0.92
C GLU A 44 1.22 0.98 0.07
N TYR A 45 1.40 0.82 -1.25
CA TYR A 45 1.31 1.92 -2.22
C TYR A 45 -0.09 1.95 -2.80
N GLY A 46 -0.75 3.09 -2.73
CA GLY A 46 -2.05 3.30 -3.34
C GLY A 46 -3.15 2.42 -2.76
N PRO A 47 -3.36 2.45 -1.43
CA PRO A 47 -4.36 1.60 -0.78
C PRO A 47 -5.80 1.90 -1.19
N GLY A 48 -6.07 3.08 -1.73
CA GLY A 48 -7.42 3.47 -2.12
C GLY A 48 -8.36 3.47 -0.93
N GLU A 49 -9.34 2.57 -0.95
CA GLU A 49 -10.32 2.45 0.13
C GLU A 49 -9.88 1.56 1.28
N GLY A 50 -8.69 0.96 1.16
CA GLY A 50 -8.14 0.16 2.25
C GLY A 50 -8.63 -1.28 2.28
N VAL A 51 -9.04 -1.85 1.17
CA VAL A 51 -9.54 -3.22 1.09
C VAL A 51 -8.47 -4.22 1.54
N HIS A 52 -7.27 -4.10 0.97
CA HIS A 52 -6.14 -4.95 1.39
C HIS A 52 -5.62 -4.54 2.76
N SER A 53 -5.63 -3.23 3.03
CA SER A 53 -5.13 -2.70 4.30
C SER A 53 -5.88 -3.29 5.50
N ARG A 54 -7.21 -3.41 5.40
CA ARG A 54 -8.03 -4.00 6.47
C ARG A 54 -7.63 -5.44 6.74
N GLU A 55 -7.44 -6.23 5.69
CA GLU A 55 -7.07 -7.64 5.87
C GLU A 55 -5.68 -7.78 6.46
N ILE A 56 -4.72 -6.96 6.02
CA ILE A 56 -3.37 -6.95 6.58
C ILE A 56 -3.41 -6.57 8.06
N ALA A 57 -4.11 -5.49 8.40
CA ALA A 57 -4.21 -5.04 9.79
C ALA A 57 -4.85 -6.11 10.69
N ARG A 58 -5.87 -6.81 10.18
CA ARG A 58 -6.52 -7.88 10.92
C ARG A 58 -5.56 -9.03 11.26
N ARG A 59 -4.57 -9.27 10.41
CA ARG A 59 -3.62 -10.39 10.57
C ARG A 59 -2.33 -10.00 11.30
N MET A 60 -2.00 -8.72 11.35
CA MET A 60 -0.74 -8.25 11.95
C MET A 60 -0.68 -8.50 13.46
N THR A 61 0.51 -8.77 13.95
CA THR A 61 0.78 -8.83 15.39
C THR A 61 0.70 -7.42 16.00
N PRO A 62 0.59 -7.29 17.33
CA PRO A 62 0.55 -5.98 17.98
C PRO A 62 1.78 -5.10 17.73
N ASP A 63 2.92 -5.72 17.48
CA ASP A 63 4.20 -5.01 17.26
C ASP A 63 4.51 -4.80 15.79
N SER A 64 3.59 -5.12 14.90
CA SER A 64 3.75 -4.87 13.46
C SER A 64 3.38 -3.44 13.11
N HIS A 65 3.81 -3.00 11.93
CA HIS A 65 3.49 -1.66 11.42
C HIS A 65 3.10 -1.74 9.95
N LEU A 66 2.08 -0.96 9.59
CA LEU A 66 1.62 -0.81 8.21
C LEU A 66 1.68 0.67 7.84
N LEU A 67 2.52 1.01 6.86
CA LEU A 67 2.65 2.36 6.31
C LEU A 67 1.91 2.42 4.98
N MET A 68 0.91 3.28 4.88
CA MET A 68 0.12 3.44 3.66
C MET A 68 0.41 4.78 3.00
N PHE A 69 0.67 4.75 1.70
CA PHE A 69 0.99 5.95 0.90
C PHE A 69 -0.13 6.20 -0.08
N GLU A 70 -0.90 7.25 0.16
CA GLU A 70 -2.04 7.63 -0.68
C GLU A 70 -1.90 9.08 -1.12
N LEU A 71 -1.88 9.30 -2.45
CA LEU A 71 -1.75 10.65 -3.01
C LEU A 71 -3.01 11.49 -2.86
N ASP A 72 -4.17 10.86 -2.94
CA ASP A 72 -5.45 11.57 -2.90
C ASP A 72 -5.79 11.96 -1.46
N ALA A 73 -5.95 13.26 -1.23
CA ALA A 73 -6.21 13.80 0.11
C ALA A 73 -7.51 13.26 0.72
N ALA A 74 -8.56 13.11 -0.07
CA ALA A 74 -9.85 12.64 0.45
C ALA A 74 -9.78 11.15 0.81
N LEU A 75 -9.09 10.35 0.00
CA LEU A 75 -8.89 8.94 0.31
C LEU A 75 -8.00 8.77 1.54
N ALA A 76 -6.93 9.57 1.63
CA ALA A 76 -6.05 9.53 2.81
C ALA A 76 -6.82 9.85 4.09
N ARG A 77 -7.67 10.88 4.08
CA ARG A 77 -8.51 11.21 5.24
C ARG A 77 -9.48 10.10 5.59
N ALA A 78 -10.06 9.45 4.59
CA ALA A 78 -10.96 8.32 4.81
C ALA A 78 -10.23 7.16 5.47
N LEU A 79 -8.99 6.88 5.04
CA LEU A 79 -8.15 5.85 5.66
C LEU A 79 -7.81 6.22 7.10
N GLU A 80 -7.46 7.46 7.37
CA GLU A 80 -7.19 7.92 8.73
C GLU A 80 -8.38 7.67 9.65
N ARG A 81 -9.59 7.99 9.20
CA ARG A 81 -10.80 7.71 9.96
C ARG A 81 -11.04 6.23 10.15
N GLN A 82 -10.81 5.44 9.11
CA GLN A 82 -11.03 4.00 9.15
C GLN A 82 -10.12 3.29 10.16
N PHE A 83 -8.87 3.74 10.26
CA PHE A 83 -7.88 3.13 11.14
C PHE A 83 -7.60 3.96 12.41
N ALA A 84 -8.48 4.90 12.73
CA ALA A 84 -8.33 5.70 13.94
C ALA A 84 -8.22 4.82 15.18
N GLY A 85 -7.22 5.08 16.01
CA GLY A 85 -6.99 4.29 17.22
C GLY A 85 -6.12 3.05 17.03
N ASP A 86 -5.82 2.66 15.82
CA ASP A 86 -4.87 1.55 15.57
C ASP A 86 -3.46 2.11 15.43
N ARG A 87 -2.66 1.96 16.50
CA ARG A 87 -1.30 2.52 16.56
C ARG A 87 -0.33 1.88 15.57
N ARG A 88 -0.67 0.72 15.03
CA ARG A 88 0.17 0.01 14.08
C ARG A 88 0.08 0.60 12.68
N VAL A 89 -0.98 1.35 12.40
CA VAL A 89 -1.29 1.84 11.06
C VAL A 89 -0.91 3.31 10.94
N HIS A 90 -0.15 3.62 9.89
CA HIS A 90 0.35 4.97 9.60
C HIS A 90 -0.09 5.36 8.20
N VAL A 91 -0.96 6.37 8.11
CA VAL A 91 -1.44 6.89 6.84
C VAL A 91 -0.60 8.09 6.44
N ILE A 92 0.03 8.01 5.28
CA ILE A 92 0.86 9.08 4.73
C ILE A 92 0.18 9.60 3.46
N GLN A 93 -0.25 10.86 3.50
CA GLN A 93 -0.72 11.51 2.29
C GLN A 93 0.50 11.96 1.50
N GLY A 94 0.85 11.19 0.47
CA GLY A 94 2.04 11.50 -0.31
C GLY A 94 2.39 10.41 -1.30
N ASP A 95 3.52 10.60 -1.94
CA ASP A 95 4.04 9.71 -2.96
C ASP A 95 4.74 8.51 -2.32
N ALA A 96 4.55 7.34 -2.90
CA ALA A 96 5.25 6.12 -2.48
C ALA A 96 6.77 6.28 -2.53
N ALA A 97 7.27 7.18 -3.37
CA ALA A 97 8.70 7.50 -3.45
C ALA A 97 9.27 8.04 -2.13
N SER A 98 8.41 8.48 -1.20
CA SER A 98 8.85 8.95 0.12
C SER A 98 9.10 7.81 1.12
N LEU A 99 8.92 6.56 0.71
CA LEU A 99 9.09 5.41 1.61
C LEU A 99 10.42 5.42 2.37
N PRO A 100 11.58 5.62 1.74
CA PRO A 100 12.85 5.62 2.50
C PRO A 100 12.86 6.67 3.60
N TYR A 101 12.37 7.86 3.31
CA TYR A 101 12.27 8.95 4.29
C TYR A 101 11.34 8.56 5.46
N GLU A 102 10.18 8.01 5.14
CA GLU A 102 9.18 7.66 6.15
C GLU A 102 9.63 6.50 7.04
N LEU A 103 10.34 5.53 6.49
CA LEU A 103 10.95 4.45 7.29
C LEU A 103 11.97 5.02 8.26
N LYS A 104 12.89 5.83 7.76
CA LYS A 104 13.95 6.41 8.59
C LYS A 104 13.39 7.27 9.70
N ARG A 105 12.40 8.10 9.37
CA ARG A 105 11.75 9.00 10.33
C ARG A 105 11.10 8.25 11.49
N ARG A 106 10.63 7.03 11.22
CA ARG A 106 9.95 6.19 12.20
C ARG A 106 10.89 5.18 12.88
N GLY A 107 12.15 5.18 12.51
CA GLY A 107 13.14 4.28 13.12
C GLY A 107 13.13 2.87 12.56
N PHE A 108 12.56 2.66 11.37
CA PHE A 108 12.55 1.36 10.71
C PHE A 108 13.69 1.27 9.72
N ALA A 109 14.45 0.18 9.78
CA ALA A 109 15.57 -0.03 8.87
C ALA A 109 15.10 -0.46 7.47
N SER A 110 14.05 -1.27 7.39
CA SER A 110 13.59 -1.86 6.14
C SER A 110 12.19 -2.43 6.29
N CYS A 111 11.61 -2.88 5.16
CA CYS A 111 10.31 -3.52 5.13
C CYS A 111 10.44 -5.02 4.93
N ASP A 112 9.54 -5.77 5.55
CA ASP A 112 9.36 -7.20 5.27
C ASP A 112 8.58 -7.39 3.97
N TYR A 113 7.55 -6.60 3.75
CA TYR A 113 6.68 -6.68 2.58
C TYR A 113 6.33 -5.29 2.08
N ILE A 114 6.23 -5.15 0.77
CA ILE A 114 5.70 -3.95 0.13
C ILE A 114 4.63 -4.41 -0.84
N LEU A 115 3.43 -3.86 -0.66
CA LEU A 115 2.27 -4.17 -1.50
C LEU A 115 1.94 -2.96 -2.36
N SER A 116 1.72 -3.15 -3.66
CA SER A 116 1.36 -2.06 -4.55
C SER A 116 0.07 -2.32 -5.31
N GLY A 117 -0.86 -1.37 -5.19
CA GLY A 117 -2.02 -1.26 -6.05
C GLY A 117 -1.86 -0.21 -7.14
N ILE A 118 -0.66 0.37 -7.27
CA ILE A 118 -0.40 1.34 -8.32
C ILE A 118 -0.27 0.62 -9.66
N PRO A 119 -0.98 1.07 -10.71
CA PRO A 119 -0.81 0.48 -12.04
C PRO A 119 0.52 0.92 -12.66
N PHE A 120 1.57 0.14 -12.43
CA PHE A 120 2.91 0.47 -12.88
C PHE A 120 3.02 0.67 -14.38
N SER A 121 2.18 -0.01 -15.15
CA SER A 121 2.19 0.08 -16.61
C SER A 121 1.93 1.50 -17.14
N ILE A 122 1.27 2.35 -16.35
CA ILE A 122 0.95 3.73 -16.76
C ILE A 122 1.96 4.75 -16.27
N LEU A 123 2.93 4.35 -15.45
CA LEU A 123 3.97 5.26 -14.98
C LEU A 123 4.99 5.50 -16.09
N LYS A 124 5.50 6.72 -16.15
CA LYS A 124 6.62 7.04 -17.03
C LYS A 124 7.83 6.21 -16.63
N ILE A 125 8.66 5.84 -17.59
CA ILE A 125 9.76 4.90 -17.38
C ILE A 125 10.72 5.38 -16.29
N GLU A 126 11.03 6.66 -16.23
CA GLU A 126 11.93 7.21 -15.21
C GLU A 126 11.33 7.07 -13.81
N LYS A 127 10.04 7.37 -13.68
CA LYS A 127 9.32 7.28 -12.42
C LYS A 127 9.22 5.82 -11.96
N LYS A 128 8.90 4.94 -12.90
CA LYS A 128 8.82 3.48 -12.63
C LYS A 128 10.15 2.97 -12.12
N ARG A 129 11.25 3.28 -12.80
CA ARG A 129 12.59 2.84 -12.39
C ARG A 129 12.97 3.37 -11.01
N ALA A 130 12.73 4.66 -10.78
CA ALA A 130 13.05 5.29 -9.50
C ALA A 130 12.26 4.63 -8.36
N LEU A 131 10.98 4.39 -8.54
CA LEU A 131 10.15 3.76 -7.53
C LEU A 131 10.56 2.30 -7.29
N LEU A 132 10.83 1.55 -8.34
CA LEU A 132 11.29 0.17 -8.21
C LEU A 132 12.62 0.09 -7.48
N ARG A 133 13.54 1.03 -7.75
CA ARG A 133 14.83 1.08 -7.05
C ARG A 133 14.64 1.34 -5.56
N LYS A 134 13.83 2.33 -5.22
CA LYS A 134 13.55 2.65 -3.81
C LYS A 134 12.85 1.49 -3.10
N THR A 135 11.95 0.81 -3.80
CA THR A 135 11.26 -0.37 -3.27
C THR A 135 12.25 -1.48 -2.98
N TYR A 136 13.11 -1.78 -3.94
CA TYR A 136 14.13 -2.82 -3.77
C TYR A 136 15.05 -2.50 -2.60
N ASP A 137 15.52 -1.27 -2.52
CA ASP A 137 16.45 -0.85 -1.47
C ASP A 137 15.81 -0.85 -0.08
N ALA A 138 14.49 -0.68 0.00
CA ALA A 138 13.76 -0.66 1.27
C ALA A 138 13.40 -2.06 1.78
N LEU A 139 13.45 -3.08 0.92
CA LEU A 139 13.10 -4.43 1.32
C LEU A 139 14.26 -5.13 2.01
N LYS A 140 13.92 -5.96 3.01
CA LYS A 140 14.86 -6.92 3.57
C LYS A 140 15.30 -7.91 2.50
N PRO A 141 16.46 -8.58 2.65
CA PRO A 141 16.93 -9.55 1.64
C PRO A 141 15.92 -10.65 1.33
N ASP A 142 15.14 -11.09 2.33
CA ASP A 142 14.08 -12.09 2.16
C ASP A 142 12.70 -11.48 2.04
N GLY A 143 12.62 -10.15 1.87
CA GLY A 143 11.37 -9.44 1.72
C GLY A 143 10.71 -9.67 0.37
N LYS A 144 9.43 -9.35 0.28
CA LYS A 144 8.65 -9.55 -0.94
C LYS A 144 7.99 -8.25 -1.37
N PHE A 145 8.05 -8.02 -2.69
CA PHE A 145 7.28 -6.96 -3.32
C PHE A 145 6.10 -7.61 -4.05
N ILE A 146 4.89 -7.27 -3.63
CA ILE A 146 3.66 -7.87 -4.14
C ILE A 146 2.91 -6.80 -4.93
N ILE A 147 2.70 -7.06 -6.21
CA ILE A 147 1.93 -6.17 -7.08
C ILE A 147 0.64 -6.89 -7.44
N TYR A 148 -0.50 -6.24 -7.21
CA TYR A 148 -1.76 -6.76 -7.71
C TYR A 148 -2.29 -5.84 -8.79
N GLN A 149 -2.80 -6.43 -9.84
CA GLN A 149 -3.45 -5.72 -10.93
C GLN A 149 -4.74 -6.45 -11.27
N VAL A 150 -5.76 -5.67 -11.56
CA VAL A 150 -7.01 -6.21 -12.06
C VAL A 150 -6.98 -6.02 -13.57
N THR A 151 -6.96 -7.11 -14.29
CA THR A 151 -6.97 -7.10 -15.76
C THR A 151 -8.38 -7.18 -16.28
#